data_194b2862c7ab22ab63b1b77ebbc902e4
#
_entry.id   194b2862c7ab22ab63b1b77ebbc902e4
#
_cell.length_a   1.000
_cell.length_b   1.000
_cell.length_c   1.000
_cell.angle_alpha   90.00
_cell.angle_beta   90.00
_cell.angle_gamma   90.00
#
_symmetry.space_group_name_H-M   'P 1'
#
loop_
_entity.id
_entity.type
_entity.pdbx_description
1 polymer ?
#
loop_
_entity_poly.entity_id
_entity_poly.type
_entity_poly.pdbx_seq_one_letter_code
_entity_poly.pdbx_strand_id
1 'polypeptide(L)'
;VPEWDVTALAAVYDCKQELEEREVVRWLRDATRAMWRPNAERYEPSHLFDTPRGVAGLAWENLRERMLAEYRAAHSPWRARGVHLTVPHGSLLIQAGDLAVHVIKAPGVRLREPEWNRFVWDTSATRHAAAVRNVGMDALPPPPMEGQLAFDFEIPWSGVCPAWRELFFVWAGDSMGLTAGWLGLPRLGRQRWLAVTPLWRDDVARVDDGADDVPRLPTGPAFSERDAPEAPVSLKRNPKKAAR
;
A
#
# COMPACT_ATOMS: atom_id res chain seq x y z
N VAL A 1 5.67 19.48 11.03
CA VAL A 1 5.53 18.03 11.20
C VAL A 1 4.25 17.81 11.98
N PRO A 2 3.34 16.94 11.55
CA PRO A 2 2.15 16.62 12.33
C PRO A 2 2.56 16.11 13.72
N GLU A 3 1.85 16.54 14.74
CA GLU A 3 2.02 16.02 16.09
C GLU A 3 1.24 14.71 16.17
N TRP A 4 1.97 13.58 16.26
CA TRP A 4 1.37 12.26 16.36
C TRP A 4 1.10 11.91 17.82
N ASP A 5 0.05 11.12 18.06
CA ASP A 5 -0.19 10.50 19.35
C ASP A 5 0.98 9.59 19.73
N VAL A 6 1.56 9.80 20.91
CA VAL A 6 2.79 9.11 21.35
C VAL A 6 2.56 7.61 21.50
N THR A 7 1.40 7.20 22.02
CA THR A 7 1.06 5.80 22.23
C THR A 7 0.82 5.10 20.90
N ALA A 8 0.10 5.77 19.99
CA ALA A 8 -0.11 5.26 18.64
C ALA A 8 1.22 5.17 17.87
N LEU A 9 2.11 6.13 18.06
CA LEU A 9 3.44 6.11 17.45
C LEU A 9 4.27 4.91 17.94
N ALA A 10 4.29 4.64 19.24
CA ALA A 10 4.95 3.45 19.80
C ALA A 10 4.36 2.17 19.19
N ALA A 11 3.03 2.06 19.12
CA ALA A 11 2.35 0.91 18.53
C ALA A 11 2.70 0.71 17.05
N VAL A 12 2.87 1.78 16.26
CA VAL A 12 3.31 1.70 14.86
C VAL A 12 4.75 1.23 14.76
N TYR A 13 5.63 1.66 15.67
CA TYR A 13 7.01 1.18 15.72
C TYR A 13 7.09 -0.32 16.02
N ASP A 14 6.32 -0.83 16.98
CA ASP A 14 6.25 -2.26 17.28
C ASP A 14 5.78 -3.05 16.05
N CYS A 15 4.72 -2.58 15.38
CA CYS A 15 4.24 -3.19 14.14
C CYS A 15 5.28 -3.15 13.02
N LYS A 16 6.02 -2.03 12.88
CA LYS A 16 7.12 -1.92 11.92
C LYS A 16 8.18 -2.97 12.18
N GLN A 17 8.58 -3.15 13.43
CA GLN A 17 9.59 -4.13 13.84
C GLN A 17 9.16 -5.57 13.49
N GLU A 18 7.91 -5.96 13.79
CA GLU A 18 7.37 -7.25 13.41
C GLU A 18 7.37 -7.47 11.88
N LEU A 19 7.03 -6.45 11.11
CA LEU A 19 7.06 -6.51 9.65
C LEU A 19 8.49 -6.58 9.08
N GLU A 20 9.46 -5.94 9.75
CA GLU A 20 10.88 -6.02 9.39
C GLU A 20 11.45 -7.41 9.67
N GLU A 21 11.15 -8.01 10.81
CA GLU A 21 11.56 -9.38 11.16
C GLU A 21 11.06 -10.43 10.15
N ARG A 22 9.86 -10.21 9.60
CA ARG A 22 9.28 -11.05 8.54
C ARG A 22 9.74 -10.65 7.13
N GLU A 23 10.62 -9.67 6.99
CA GLU A 23 11.09 -9.07 5.73
C GLU A 23 10.00 -8.43 4.87
N VAL A 24 8.81 -8.17 5.41
CA VAL A 24 7.69 -7.57 4.67
C VAL A 24 8.01 -6.14 4.22
N VAL A 25 8.69 -5.36 5.07
CA VAL A 25 9.12 -3.99 4.72
C VAL A 25 10.09 -4.01 3.54
N ARG A 26 11.06 -4.94 3.54
CA ARG A 26 11.98 -5.12 2.42
C ARG A 26 11.24 -5.49 1.15
N TRP A 27 10.33 -6.45 1.22
CA TRP A 27 9.51 -6.86 0.08
C TRP A 27 8.72 -5.71 -0.54
N LEU A 28 8.00 -4.95 0.31
CA LEU A 28 7.25 -3.78 -0.12
C LEU A 28 8.13 -2.74 -0.80
N ARG A 29 9.29 -2.44 -0.22
CA ARG A 29 10.26 -1.51 -0.78
C ARG A 29 10.74 -1.96 -2.15
N ASP A 30 11.22 -3.20 -2.25
CA ASP A 30 11.84 -3.72 -3.46
C ASP A 30 10.80 -3.88 -4.59
N ALA A 31 9.59 -4.34 -4.27
CA ALA A 31 8.49 -4.40 -5.23
C ALA A 31 8.07 -3.00 -5.72
N THR A 32 8.00 -2.03 -4.80
CA THR A 32 7.63 -0.64 -5.14
C THR A 32 8.67 0.01 -6.05
N ARG A 33 9.96 -0.13 -5.73
CA ARG A 33 11.07 0.38 -6.55
C ARG A 33 11.08 -0.21 -7.94
N ALA A 34 11.04 -1.53 -8.02
CA ALA A 34 11.10 -2.26 -9.28
C ALA A 34 9.88 -1.99 -10.17
N MET A 35 8.75 -1.61 -9.60
CA MET A 35 7.55 -1.24 -10.33
C MET A 35 7.55 0.24 -10.72
N TRP A 36 7.92 1.16 -9.79
CA TRP A 36 7.74 2.58 -10.01
C TRP A 36 8.68 3.15 -11.06
N ARG A 37 9.96 2.82 -11.02
CA ARG A 37 10.97 3.34 -11.95
C ARG A 37 10.58 3.18 -13.43
N PRO A 38 10.22 1.98 -13.93
CA PRO A 38 9.81 1.81 -15.33
C PRO A 38 8.52 2.58 -15.67
N ASN A 39 7.59 2.75 -14.73
CA ASN A 39 6.38 3.53 -14.95
C ASN A 39 6.67 5.03 -15.01
N ALA A 40 7.61 5.53 -14.21
CA ALA A 40 8.05 6.92 -14.26
C ALA A 40 8.81 7.23 -15.56
N GLU A 41 9.70 6.35 -16.00
CA GLU A 41 10.45 6.46 -17.27
C GLU A 41 9.54 6.44 -18.50
N ARG A 42 8.44 5.69 -18.42
CA ARG A 42 7.47 5.59 -19.53
C ARG A 42 6.50 6.78 -19.57
N TYR A 43 6.41 7.60 -18.55
CA TYR A 43 5.46 8.71 -18.49
C TYR A 43 5.76 9.76 -19.56
N GLU A 44 4.85 9.87 -20.55
CA GLU A 44 5.01 10.77 -21.70
C GLU A 44 3.72 11.55 -21.97
N PRO A 45 3.55 12.72 -21.33
CA PRO A 45 2.33 13.51 -21.46
C PRO A 45 2.21 14.22 -22.83
N SER A 46 3.32 14.45 -23.53
CA SER A 46 3.34 15.24 -24.76
C SER A 46 2.84 14.47 -25.97
N HIS A 47 3.24 13.19 -26.08
CA HIS A 47 2.94 12.36 -27.26
C HIS A 47 1.91 11.28 -26.96
N LEU A 48 1.96 10.68 -25.75
CA LEU A 48 1.03 9.63 -25.35
C LEU A 48 -0.17 10.17 -24.57
N PHE A 49 -0.18 11.47 -24.27
CA PHE A 49 -1.22 12.11 -23.46
C PHE A 49 -1.41 11.46 -22.09
N ASP A 50 -0.35 10.91 -21.53
CA ASP A 50 -0.37 10.30 -20.22
C ASP A 50 -0.79 11.31 -19.15
N THR A 51 -1.72 10.90 -18.30
CA THR A 51 -2.14 11.71 -17.16
C THR A 51 -1.50 11.17 -15.88
N PRO A 52 -1.24 12.03 -14.87
CA PRO A 52 -0.76 11.56 -13.56
C PRO A 52 -1.67 10.49 -12.93
N ARG A 53 -2.97 10.57 -13.19
CA ARG A 53 -3.94 9.59 -12.72
C ARG A 53 -3.79 8.25 -13.46
N GLY A 54 -3.58 8.29 -14.78
CA GLY A 54 -3.37 7.09 -15.61
C GLY A 54 -2.13 6.31 -15.16
N VAL A 55 -1.01 7.03 -15.03
CA VAL A 55 0.24 6.42 -14.54
C VAL A 55 0.10 5.87 -13.12
N ALA A 56 -0.59 6.60 -12.23
CA ALA A 56 -0.81 6.12 -10.88
C ALA A 56 -1.67 4.83 -10.84
N GLY A 57 -2.69 4.74 -11.70
CA GLY A 57 -3.53 3.55 -11.84
C GLY A 57 -2.73 2.34 -12.35
N LEU A 58 -1.97 2.55 -13.43
CA LEU A 58 -1.13 1.50 -14.01
C LEU A 58 -0.05 1.03 -13.03
N ALA A 59 0.61 1.95 -12.34
CA ALA A 59 1.60 1.63 -11.32
C ALA A 59 1.00 0.80 -10.17
N TRP A 60 -0.25 1.10 -9.77
CA TRP A 60 -0.98 0.31 -8.79
C TRP A 60 -1.23 -1.12 -9.28
N GLU A 61 -1.73 -1.27 -10.51
CA GLU A 61 -1.97 -2.57 -11.12
C GLU A 61 -0.68 -3.39 -11.21
N ASN A 62 0.40 -2.77 -11.70
CA ASN A 62 1.71 -3.43 -11.83
C ASN A 62 2.28 -3.86 -10.47
N LEU A 63 2.12 -3.05 -9.42
CA LEU A 63 2.55 -3.42 -8.07
C LEU A 63 1.76 -4.63 -7.57
N ARG A 64 0.45 -4.58 -7.72
CA ARG A 64 -0.45 -5.68 -7.31
C ARG A 64 -0.08 -6.99 -8.00
N GLU A 65 0.00 -6.99 -9.33
CA GLU A 65 0.29 -8.19 -10.10
C GLU A 65 1.70 -8.73 -9.81
N ARG A 66 2.68 -7.86 -9.65
CA ARG A 66 4.03 -8.26 -9.25
C ARG A 66 4.04 -8.95 -7.89
N MET A 67 3.46 -8.35 -6.87
CA MET A 67 3.42 -8.95 -5.54
C MET A 67 2.66 -10.27 -5.52
N LEU A 68 1.56 -10.37 -6.28
CA LEU A 68 0.83 -11.63 -6.42
C LEU A 68 1.66 -12.70 -7.12
N ALA A 69 2.40 -12.36 -8.16
CA ALA A 69 3.28 -13.30 -8.87
C ALA A 69 4.38 -13.82 -7.94
N GLU A 70 5.05 -12.94 -7.22
CA GLU A 70 6.09 -13.31 -6.25
C GLU A 70 5.53 -14.16 -5.10
N TYR A 71 4.34 -13.82 -4.59
CA TYR A 71 3.67 -14.60 -3.54
C TYR A 71 3.25 -16.00 -4.00
N ARG A 72 2.81 -16.15 -5.26
CA ARG A 72 2.33 -17.42 -5.84
C ARG A 72 3.46 -18.31 -6.34
N ALA A 73 4.66 -17.78 -6.48
CA ALA A 73 5.81 -18.55 -6.94
C ALA A 73 6.01 -19.82 -6.10
N ALA A 74 6.44 -20.91 -6.74
CA ALA A 74 6.57 -22.22 -6.10
C ALA A 74 7.50 -22.21 -4.87
N HIS A 75 8.52 -21.35 -4.89
CA HIS A 75 9.51 -21.20 -3.80
C HIS A 75 9.34 -19.88 -3.05
N SER A 76 8.12 -19.33 -3.04
CA SER A 76 7.85 -18.09 -2.30
C SER A 76 8.13 -18.25 -0.79
N PRO A 77 8.99 -17.43 -0.20
CA PRO A 77 9.32 -17.53 1.22
C PRO A 77 8.21 -17.01 2.12
N TRP A 78 7.24 -16.29 1.58
CA TRP A 78 6.28 -15.49 2.35
C TRP A 78 5.38 -16.35 3.23
N ARG A 79 4.87 -17.45 2.68
CA ARG A 79 4.01 -18.40 3.43
C ARG A 79 4.77 -19.03 4.60
N ALA A 80 6.02 -19.39 4.40
CA ALA A 80 6.86 -19.95 5.45
C ALA A 80 7.14 -18.95 6.59
N ARG A 81 7.08 -17.64 6.28
CA ARG A 81 7.21 -16.56 7.27
C ARG A 81 5.88 -16.16 7.91
N GLY A 82 4.80 -16.88 7.65
CA GLY A 82 3.47 -16.57 8.17
C GLY A 82 2.88 -15.31 7.54
N VAL A 83 3.28 -14.98 6.31
CA VAL A 83 2.76 -13.84 5.55
C VAL A 83 1.75 -14.34 4.53
N HIS A 84 0.55 -13.76 4.53
CA HIS A 84 -0.52 -14.06 3.58
C HIS A 84 -0.86 -12.81 2.77
N LEU A 85 -1.00 -12.96 1.45
CA LEU A 85 -1.38 -11.91 0.53
C LEU A 85 -2.74 -12.21 -0.08
N THR A 86 -3.66 -11.27 0.04
CA THR A 86 -5.00 -11.35 -0.55
C THR A 86 -5.35 -10.05 -1.27
N VAL A 87 -6.39 -10.10 -2.11
CA VAL A 87 -6.85 -8.94 -2.89
C VAL A 87 -8.37 -8.75 -2.71
N PRO A 88 -8.82 -8.38 -1.51
CA PRO A 88 -10.24 -8.11 -1.29
C PRO A 88 -10.67 -6.86 -2.05
N HIS A 89 -11.71 -6.98 -2.88
CA HIS A 89 -12.29 -5.86 -3.65
C HIS A 89 -11.25 -5.02 -4.44
N GLY A 90 -10.20 -5.67 -4.95
CA GLY A 90 -9.13 -5.00 -5.70
C GLY A 90 -8.07 -4.30 -4.83
N SER A 91 -8.19 -4.33 -3.51
CA SER A 91 -7.19 -3.80 -2.59
C SER A 91 -6.17 -4.87 -2.22
N LEU A 92 -4.90 -4.52 -2.20
CA LEU A 92 -3.84 -5.42 -1.76
C LEU A 92 -3.79 -5.41 -0.22
N LEU A 93 -3.96 -6.59 0.37
CA LEU A 93 -3.94 -6.80 1.82
C LEU A 93 -2.89 -7.84 2.19
N ILE A 94 -1.95 -7.46 3.04
CA ILE A 94 -0.92 -8.33 3.61
C ILE A 94 -1.31 -8.63 5.06
N GLN A 95 -1.41 -9.90 5.39
CA GLN A 95 -1.58 -10.37 6.77
C GLN A 95 -0.26 -10.96 7.24
N ALA A 96 0.24 -10.49 8.37
CA ALA A 96 1.48 -10.95 8.98
C ALA A 96 1.26 -11.06 10.49
N GLY A 97 1.11 -12.29 11.01
CA GLY A 97 0.65 -12.48 12.40
C GLY A 97 -0.72 -11.82 12.62
N ASP A 98 -0.78 -10.95 13.62
CA ASP A 98 -1.98 -10.19 13.96
C ASP A 98 -2.09 -8.84 13.24
N LEU A 99 -1.21 -8.58 12.28
CA LEU A 99 -1.19 -7.35 11.52
C LEU A 99 -1.92 -7.50 10.19
N ALA A 100 -2.77 -6.54 9.86
CA ALA A 100 -3.43 -6.40 8.57
C ALA A 100 -2.95 -5.11 7.89
N VAL A 101 -2.16 -5.23 6.84
CA VAL A 101 -1.52 -4.10 6.16
C VAL A 101 -2.15 -3.87 4.79
N HIS A 102 -2.87 -2.78 4.65
CA HIS A 102 -3.44 -2.34 3.38
C HIS A 102 -2.42 -1.52 2.60
N VAL A 103 -2.16 -1.91 1.36
CA VAL A 103 -1.23 -1.18 0.49
C VAL A 103 -1.99 -0.08 -0.25
N ILE A 104 -1.53 1.16 -0.12
CA ILE A 104 -2.13 2.31 -0.80
C ILE A 104 -1.07 3.23 -1.38
N LYS A 105 -1.41 3.87 -2.50
CA LYS A 105 -0.58 4.93 -3.08
C LYS A 105 -0.95 6.29 -2.47
N ALA A 106 0.05 7.09 -2.14
CA ALA A 106 -0.17 8.47 -1.70
C ALA A 106 -0.86 9.29 -2.80
N PRO A 107 -1.75 10.24 -2.44
CA PRO A 107 -2.28 11.20 -3.38
C PRO A 107 -1.15 12.04 -4.00
N GLY A 108 -1.22 12.26 -5.31
CA GLY A 108 -0.22 13.03 -6.05
C GLY A 108 0.91 12.16 -6.62
N VAL A 109 1.67 12.75 -7.56
CA VAL A 109 2.77 12.08 -8.29
C VAL A 109 4.10 12.80 -8.07
N ARG A 110 4.07 14.05 -7.57
CA ARG A 110 5.24 14.93 -7.54
C ARG A 110 5.96 15.00 -6.20
N LEU A 111 5.29 14.57 -5.12
CA LEU A 111 5.83 14.69 -3.77
C LEU A 111 6.14 13.30 -3.24
N ARG A 112 7.38 13.11 -2.80
CA ARG A 112 7.76 11.90 -2.07
C ARG A 112 7.12 11.87 -0.68
N GLU A 113 6.90 13.03 -0.07
CA GLU A 113 6.22 13.13 1.21
C GLU A 113 4.73 13.45 1.00
N PRO A 114 3.83 12.58 1.49
CA PRO A 114 2.40 12.78 1.33
C PRO A 114 1.87 13.97 2.14
N GLU A 115 0.86 14.62 1.61
CA GLU A 115 0.02 15.51 2.41
C GLU A 115 -0.97 14.65 3.22
N TRP A 116 -0.61 14.35 4.47
CA TRP A 116 -1.32 13.40 5.33
C TRP A 116 -2.81 13.70 5.51
N ASN A 117 -3.22 14.97 5.46
CA ASN A 117 -4.61 15.38 5.58
C ASN A 117 -5.46 15.16 4.32
N ARG A 118 -4.84 14.84 3.18
CA ARG A 118 -5.54 14.58 1.91
C ARG A 118 -6.06 13.16 1.77
N PHE A 119 -5.76 12.29 2.70
CA PHE A 119 -6.29 10.93 2.65
C PHE A 119 -7.78 10.92 2.95
N VAL A 120 -8.55 10.21 2.13
CA VAL A 120 -10.00 10.09 2.27
C VAL A 120 -10.35 8.62 2.40
N TRP A 121 -11.01 8.28 3.51
CA TRP A 121 -11.41 6.89 3.79
C TRP A 121 -12.79 6.56 3.24
N ASP A 122 -13.67 7.54 3.12
CA ASP A 122 -15.08 7.36 2.75
C ASP A 122 -15.29 6.86 1.31
N THR A 123 -14.28 6.99 0.46
CA THR A 123 -14.31 6.52 -0.92
C THR A 123 -14.11 5.01 -1.08
N SER A 124 -13.78 4.30 -0.01
CA SER A 124 -13.53 2.87 -0.01
C SER A 124 -14.03 2.23 1.29
N ALA A 125 -15.02 1.34 1.17
CA ALA A 125 -15.57 0.62 2.32
C ALA A 125 -14.48 -0.12 3.12
N THR A 126 -13.49 -0.69 2.44
CA THR A 126 -12.36 -1.40 3.09
C THR A 126 -11.50 -0.44 3.92
N ARG A 127 -11.16 0.74 3.37
CA ARG A 127 -10.34 1.74 4.07
C ARG A 127 -11.10 2.36 5.23
N HIS A 128 -12.37 2.65 5.03
CA HIS A 128 -13.24 3.15 6.08
C HIS A 128 -13.35 2.14 7.23
N ALA A 129 -13.60 0.86 6.93
CA ALA A 129 -13.68 -0.19 7.92
C ALA A 129 -12.37 -0.35 8.72
N ALA A 130 -11.20 -0.24 8.07
CA ALA A 130 -9.91 -0.25 8.75
C ALA A 130 -9.77 0.92 9.74
N ALA A 131 -10.14 2.14 9.31
CA ALA A 131 -10.12 3.33 10.17
C ALA A 131 -11.11 3.21 11.34
N VAL A 132 -12.30 2.60 11.12
CA VAL A 132 -13.27 2.32 12.19
C VAL A 132 -12.72 1.35 13.23
N ARG A 133 -12.04 0.28 12.79
CA ARG A 133 -11.48 -0.72 13.71
C ARG A 133 -10.41 -0.14 14.64
N ASN A 134 -9.73 0.90 14.21
CA ASN A 134 -8.73 1.59 15.03
C ASN A 134 -9.31 2.64 15.98
N VAL A 135 -10.62 2.92 15.94
CA VAL A 135 -11.26 3.91 16.84
C VAL A 135 -11.06 3.55 18.34
N GLY A 136 -10.98 2.26 18.66
CA GLY A 136 -10.67 1.83 20.03
C GLY A 136 -9.30 2.26 20.54
N MET A 137 -8.35 2.61 19.64
CA MET A 137 -7.04 3.14 20.01
C MET A 137 -7.07 4.63 20.37
N ASP A 138 -8.10 5.37 19.93
CA ASP A 138 -8.33 6.77 20.29
C ASP A 138 -8.68 6.97 21.77
N ALA A 139 -9.13 5.91 22.41
CA ALA A 139 -9.56 5.92 23.82
C ALA A 139 -8.38 5.69 24.79
N LEU A 140 -7.15 5.53 24.28
CA LEU A 140 -5.98 5.46 25.14
C LEU A 140 -5.76 6.85 25.78
N PRO A 141 -5.75 6.94 27.09
CA PRO A 141 -5.50 8.21 27.74
C PRO A 141 -4.12 8.73 27.32
N PRO A 142 -3.98 10.04 27.08
CA PRO A 142 -2.67 10.60 26.79
C PRO A 142 -1.70 10.23 27.90
N PRO A 143 -0.42 9.97 27.59
CA PRO A 143 0.57 9.70 28.62
C PRO A 143 0.57 10.88 29.60
N PRO A 144 0.71 10.64 30.92
CA PRO A 144 0.73 11.69 31.93
C PRO A 144 1.86 12.67 31.58
N MET A 145 1.55 13.96 31.53
CA MET A 145 2.58 14.98 31.37
C MET A 145 3.51 14.96 32.57
N GLU A 146 4.79 15.24 32.36
CA GLU A 146 5.79 15.30 33.44
C GLU A 146 5.32 16.26 34.54
N GLY A 147 5.16 15.74 35.77
CA GLY A 147 4.60 16.50 36.90
C GLY A 147 3.06 16.37 37.07
N GLN A 148 2.36 15.71 36.21
CA GLN A 148 0.95 15.39 36.37
C GLN A 148 0.81 14.15 37.27
N LEU A 149 0.10 14.31 38.41
CA LEU A 149 -0.26 13.19 39.25
C LEU A 149 -1.18 12.27 38.41
N ALA A 150 -0.67 11.09 38.06
CA ALA A 150 -1.51 10.05 37.48
C ALA A 150 -2.51 9.63 38.57
N PHE A 151 -3.74 10.09 38.46
CA PHE A 151 -4.81 9.43 39.18
C PHE A 151 -5.02 8.09 38.49
N ASP A 152 -4.68 6.99 39.14
CA ASP A 152 -5.04 5.64 38.77
C ASP A 152 -6.57 5.50 38.89
N PHE A 153 -7.30 6.17 38.04
CA PHE A 153 -8.57 5.69 37.65
C PHE A 153 -8.27 4.45 36.80
N GLU A 154 -8.35 3.26 37.39
CA GLU A 154 -8.63 2.06 36.68
C GLU A 154 -9.97 2.28 35.94
N ILE A 155 -9.94 3.01 34.84
CA ILE A 155 -10.90 2.84 33.78
C ILE A 155 -10.69 1.36 33.44
N PRO A 156 -11.67 0.47 33.70
CA PRO A 156 -11.52 -0.93 33.38
C PRO A 156 -11.27 -0.95 31.88
N TRP A 157 -9.99 -1.01 31.55
CA TRP A 157 -9.53 -1.26 30.23
C TRP A 157 -10.22 -2.56 29.89
N SER A 158 -11.26 -2.51 29.07
CA SER A 158 -11.83 -3.71 28.49
C SER A 158 -10.78 -4.23 27.50
N GLY A 159 -9.65 -4.60 28.05
CA GLY A 159 -8.33 -4.88 27.49
C GLY A 159 -8.26 -5.87 26.36
N VAL A 160 -9.20 -5.81 25.48
CA VAL A 160 -9.10 -6.33 24.15
C VAL A 160 -8.45 -5.21 23.32
N CYS A 161 -7.14 -5.11 23.44
CA CYS A 161 -6.37 -4.63 22.27
C CYS A 161 -7.01 -5.36 21.09
N PRO A 162 -7.61 -4.65 20.11
CA PRO A 162 -8.27 -5.34 19.01
C PRO A 162 -7.27 -6.35 18.46
N ALA A 163 -7.67 -7.62 18.36
CA ALA A 163 -6.82 -8.75 17.96
C ALA A 163 -6.14 -8.51 16.59
N TRP A 164 -6.49 -7.43 15.93
CA TRP A 164 -6.01 -7.01 14.63
C TRP A 164 -5.68 -5.53 14.63
N ARG A 165 -4.43 -5.22 14.30
CA ARG A 165 -4.02 -3.85 14.01
C ARG A 165 -4.11 -3.63 12.52
N GLU A 166 -5.05 -2.77 12.12
CA GLU A 166 -5.24 -2.35 10.73
C GLU A 166 -4.27 -1.22 10.40
N LEU A 167 -3.32 -1.52 9.56
CA LEU A 167 -2.26 -0.60 9.16
C LEU A 167 -2.40 -0.25 7.68
N PHE A 168 -1.93 0.93 7.31
CA PHE A 168 -1.74 1.28 5.91
C PHE A 168 -0.27 1.44 5.61
N PHE A 169 0.19 0.65 4.66
CA PHE A 169 1.42 0.93 3.96
C PHE A 169 1.13 1.94 2.86
N VAL A 170 1.69 3.14 3.02
CA VAL A 170 1.56 4.23 2.06
C VAL A 170 2.86 4.35 1.30
N TRP A 171 2.79 4.34 -0.03
CA TRP A 171 3.96 4.59 -0.84
C TRP A 171 3.77 5.78 -1.77
N ALA A 172 4.86 6.45 -2.12
CA ALA A 172 4.91 7.52 -3.09
C ALA A 172 6.11 7.32 -4.01
N GLY A 173 6.01 7.91 -5.20
CA GLY A 173 7.11 7.95 -6.14
C GLY A 173 7.16 9.31 -6.83
N ASP A 174 8.34 9.78 -7.19
CA ASP A 174 8.55 11.01 -7.92
C ASP A 174 8.86 10.78 -9.41
N SER A 175 9.00 11.87 -10.16
CA SER A 175 9.30 11.81 -11.59
C SER A 175 10.72 11.33 -11.91
N MET A 176 11.60 11.24 -10.92
CA MET A 176 12.96 10.71 -11.06
C MET A 176 13.02 9.19 -10.83
N GLY A 177 11.87 8.56 -10.63
CA GLY A 177 11.79 7.13 -10.33
C GLY A 177 12.12 6.76 -8.88
N LEU A 178 12.37 7.75 -8.01
CA LEU A 178 12.64 7.52 -6.59
C LEU A 178 11.35 7.23 -5.83
N THR A 179 11.45 6.42 -4.79
CA THR A 179 10.31 6.00 -3.98
C THR A 179 10.51 6.32 -2.49
N ALA A 180 9.39 6.38 -1.78
CA ALA A 180 9.37 6.40 -0.33
C ALA A 180 8.17 5.61 0.18
N GLY A 181 8.28 5.08 1.39
CA GLY A 181 7.24 4.31 2.04
C GLY A 181 7.07 4.68 3.49
N TRP A 182 5.84 4.58 3.97
CA TRP A 182 5.45 4.85 5.35
C TRP A 182 4.47 3.79 5.83
N LEU A 183 4.47 3.56 7.11
CA LEU A 183 3.49 2.75 7.81
C LEU A 183 2.66 3.64 8.73
N GLY A 184 1.35 3.51 8.72
CA GLY A 184 0.50 4.35 9.55
C GLY A 184 -0.77 3.66 10.03
N LEU A 185 -1.28 4.15 11.14
CA LEU A 185 -2.58 3.78 11.70
C LEU A 185 -3.63 4.78 11.21
N PRO A 186 -4.59 4.36 10.38
CA PRO A 186 -5.65 5.22 9.91
C PRO A 186 -6.63 5.57 11.04
N ARG A 187 -7.24 6.76 10.96
CA ARG A 187 -8.22 7.28 11.89
C ARG A 187 -9.39 7.91 11.14
N LEU A 188 -10.57 7.87 11.72
CA LEU A 188 -11.71 8.69 11.29
C LEU A 188 -11.59 10.13 11.79
N GLY A 189 -12.25 11.05 11.10
CA GLY A 189 -12.32 12.46 11.50
C GLY A 189 -11.37 13.38 10.70
N ARG A 190 -11.13 14.58 11.22
CA ARG A 190 -10.30 15.60 10.56
C ARG A 190 -8.85 15.20 10.44
N GLN A 191 -8.29 14.68 11.50
CA GLN A 191 -6.95 14.09 11.52
C GLN A 191 -7.07 12.65 11.02
N ARG A 192 -6.57 12.39 9.83
CA ARG A 192 -6.74 11.11 9.13
C ARG A 192 -5.88 9.97 9.66
N TRP A 193 -4.92 10.28 10.51
CA TRP A 193 -3.93 9.35 11.02
C TRP A 193 -3.75 9.54 12.52
N LEU A 194 -3.66 8.44 13.25
CA LEU A 194 -3.23 8.42 14.66
C LEU A 194 -1.73 8.62 14.75
N ALA A 195 -0.98 7.85 13.95
CA ALA A 195 0.46 7.97 13.84
C ALA A 195 0.93 7.44 12.49
N VAL A 196 2.08 7.94 12.04
CA VAL A 196 2.76 7.49 10.82
C VAL A 196 4.26 7.44 11.10
N THR A 197 4.92 6.37 10.64
CA THR A 197 6.39 6.22 10.71
C THR A 197 6.96 5.98 9.32
N PRO A 198 8.12 6.56 8.98
CA PRO A 198 8.79 6.26 7.72
C PRO A 198 9.35 4.83 7.74
N LEU A 199 9.27 4.15 6.59
CA LEU A 199 9.89 2.86 6.35
C LEU A 199 11.19 3.01 5.54
N TRP A 200 11.13 3.77 4.44
CA TRP A 200 12.30 4.11 3.63
C TRP A 200 12.06 5.40 2.85
N ARG A 201 13.15 5.99 2.41
CA ARG A 201 13.18 7.06 1.41
C ARG A 201 14.42 6.85 0.55
N ASP A 202 14.24 6.89 -0.77
CA ASP A 202 15.36 6.81 -1.70
C ASP A 202 16.07 8.15 -1.77
N ASP A 203 17.40 8.12 -1.81
CA ASP A 203 18.26 9.28 -2.02
C ASP A 203 18.85 9.23 -3.43
N VAL A 204 19.04 10.40 -4.03
CA VAL A 204 19.62 10.54 -5.37
C VAL A 204 21.01 9.89 -5.47
N ALA A 205 21.78 9.92 -4.40
CA ALA A 205 23.16 9.41 -4.36
C ALA A 205 23.25 7.86 -4.30
N ARG A 206 22.15 7.14 -4.05
CA ARG A 206 22.13 5.67 -3.92
C ARG A 206 21.51 4.92 -5.10
N VAL A 207 21.14 5.63 -6.15
CA VAL A 207 20.47 4.99 -7.31
C VAL A 207 21.45 4.17 -8.16
N ASP A 208 22.75 4.45 -8.09
CA ASP A 208 23.75 3.78 -8.94
C ASP A 208 24.27 2.42 -8.41
N ASP A 209 24.13 2.13 -7.11
CA ASP A 209 24.80 0.95 -6.52
C ASP A 209 23.97 -0.34 -6.47
N GLY A 210 22.75 -0.39 -6.96
CA GLY A 210 21.88 -1.55 -6.73
C GLY A 210 21.04 -2.05 -7.92
N ALA A 211 21.25 -1.54 -9.10
CA ALA A 211 20.40 -1.86 -10.26
C ALA A 211 20.73 -3.22 -10.95
N ASP A 212 21.86 -3.83 -10.63
CA ASP A 212 22.34 -5.02 -11.36
C ASP A 212 21.82 -6.38 -10.82
N ASP A 213 21.19 -6.41 -9.65
CA ASP A 213 20.76 -7.68 -9.02
C ASP A 213 19.24 -7.92 -8.98
N VAL A 214 18.45 -7.11 -9.68
CA VAL A 214 17.02 -7.43 -9.84
C VAL A 214 16.89 -8.50 -10.94
N PRO A 215 16.40 -9.72 -10.60
CA PRO A 215 16.16 -10.73 -11.64
C PRO A 215 15.24 -10.12 -12.69
N ARG A 216 15.77 -9.89 -13.89
CA ARG A 216 14.92 -9.50 -15.03
C ARG A 216 13.95 -10.63 -15.25
N LEU A 217 12.67 -10.38 -15.01
CA LEU A 217 11.63 -11.29 -15.49
C LEU A 217 11.90 -11.51 -16.97
N PRO A 218 11.83 -12.77 -17.47
CA PRO A 218 12.02 -13.03 -18.88
C PRO A 218 11.08 -12.13 -19.65
N THR A 219 11.63 -11.25 -20.44
CA THR A 219 10.88 -10.41 -21.36
C THR A 219 10.27 -11.35 -22.38
N GLY A 220 9.03 -11.76 -22.13
CA GLY A 220 8.24 -12.37 -23.19
C GLY A 220 8.15 -11.41 -24.38
N PRO A 221 7.85 -11.91 -25.58
CA PRO A 221 7.76 -11.06 -26.76
C PRO A 221 6.87 -9.86 -26.48
N ALA A 222 7.29 -8.69 -26.95
CA ALA A 222 6.55 -7.45 -26.81
C ALA A 222 5.12 -7.65 -27.31
N PHE A 223 4.15 -6.92 -26.71
CA PHE A 223 2.73 -7.06 -27.07
C PHE A 223 2.48 -6.93 -28.59
N SER A 224 3.31 -6.13 -29.29
CA SER A 224 3.32 -5.95 -30.74
C SER A 224 3.85 -7.15 -31.52
N GLU A 225 4.54 -8.09 -30.85
CA GLU A 225 5.12 -9.29 -31.47
C GLU A 225 4.26 -10.53 -31.20
N ARG A 226 3.17 -10.40 -30.46
CA ARG A 226 2.20 -11.47 -30.26
C ARG A 226 1.18 -11.42 -31.38
N ASP A 227 1.11 -12.47 -32.18
CA ASP A 227 -0.02 -12.64 -33.07
C ASP A 227 -1.32 -12.53 -32.25
N ALA A 228 -2.17 -11.60 -32.65
CA ALA A 228 -3.46 -11.45 -32.01
C ALA A 228 -4.22 -12.77 -32.17
N PRO A 229 -4.66 -13.43 -31.08
CA PRO A 229 -5.47 -14.62 -31.22
C PRO A 229 -6.71 -14.23 -32.01
N GLU A 230 -6.94 -14.91 -33.13
CA GLU A 230 -8.21 -14.77 -33.87
C GLU A 230 -9.35 -15.09 -32.90
N ALA A 231 -9.99 -14.05 -32.42
CA ALA A 231 -11.19 -14.23 -31.61
C ALA A 231 -12.30 -14.72 -32.56
N PRO A 232 -12.88 -15.92 -32.37
CA PRO A 232 -14.00 -16.34 -33.16
C PRO A 232 -15.23 -15.50 -32.82
N VAL A 233 -15.37 -14.38 -33.53
CA VAL A 233 -16.54 -13.51 -33.41
C VAL A 233 -17.68 -14.13 -34.20
N SER A 234 -18.44 -15.00 -33.55
CA SER A 234 -19.71 -15.45 -34.10
C SER A 234 -20.79 -14.39 -33.83
N LEU A 235 -21.13 -13.61 -34.86
CA LEU A 235 -22.27 -12.70 -34.78
C LEU A 235 -23.56 -13.57 -34.64
N LYS A 236 -24.17 -13.55 -33.45
CA LYS A 236 -25.53 -14.05 -33.25
C LYS A 236 -26.49 -13.19 -34.09
N ARG A 237 -26.90 -13.70 -35.25
CA ARG A 237 -28.05 -13.15 -35.99
C ARG A 237 -29.30 -13.29 -35.13
N ASN A 238 -29.82 -12.16 -34.65
CA ASN A 238 -31.17 -12.14 -34.06
C ASN A 238 -32.19 -12.55 -35.14
N PRO A 239 -32.98 -13.60 -34.94
CA PRO A 239 -34.07 -13.88 -35.86
C PRO A 239 -35.10 -12.77 -35.77
N LYS A 240 -35.33 -12.06 -36.88
CA LYS A 240 -36.43 -11.09 -37.00
C LYS A 240 -37.72 -11.75 -36.56
N LYS A 241 -38.39 -11.21 -35.55
CA LYS A 241 -39.80 -11.54 -35.28
C LYS A 241 -40.61 -11.24 -36.54
N ALA A 242 -41.09 -12.28 -37.18
CA ALA A 242 -42.10 -12.15 -38.20
C ALA A 242 -43.38 -11.62 -37.55
N ALA A 243 -43.86 -10.47 -38.02
CA ALA A 243 -45.13 -9.92 -37.63
C ALA A 243 -46.24 -10.85 -38.10
N ARG A 244 -47.18 -11.13 -37.20
CA ARG A 244 -48.57 -11.47 -37.50
C ARG A 244 -49.45 -10.42 -36.89
#